data_ae6f31e2e7cea3b63937c046df3ad064
#
_entry.id   ae6f31e2e7cea3b63937c046df3ad064
#
_cell.length_a   1.000
_cell.length_b   1.000
_cell.length_c   1.000
_cell.angle_alpha   90.00
_cell.angle_beta   90.00
_cell.angle_gamma   90.00
#
_symmetry.space_group_name_H-M   'P 1'
#
loop_
_entity.id
_entity.type
_entity.pdbx_description
1 polymer ?
#
loop_
_entity_poly.entity_id
_entity_poly.type
_entity_poly.pdbx_seq_one_letter_code
_entity_poly.pdbx_strand_id
1 'polypeptide(L)'
;VFLHEGIEILDLAAPLEIFTIAGMNVFTVGITDQPVTSQGVLTLTPTYTIENAPKADIVVFLGGNGRRASENAKITDWIKKISPETEQFVSICTGAFFLAESGLLDGKTVTTFHDAVPQLRKKVSNATVLDNTRFVDDGTIFSTAGVSAGIDGALYLVEKWMGKDVAQQVLEYTEYQCWDRDSGLILKH
;
A
#
# COMPACT_ATOMS: atom_id res chain seq x y z
N VAL A 1 3.38 -7.46 2.90
CA VAL A 1 3.90 -6.27 2.21
C VAL A 1 4.81 -6.71 1.07
N PHE A 2 4.55 -6.24 -0.15
CA PHE A 2 5.36 -6.59 -1.32
C PHE A 2 6.60 -5.71 -1.43
N LEU A 3 7.79 -6.34 -1.55
CA LEU A 3 9.08 -5.68 -1.70
C LEU A 3 9.53 -5.71 -3.16
N HIS A 4 10.04 -4.58 -3.65
CA HIS A 4 10.62 -4.44 -4.99
C HIS A 4 11.84 -3.52 -4.98
N GLU A 5 12.64 -3.57 -6.03
CA GLU A 5 13.83 -2.73 -6.14
C GLU A 5 13.46 -1.23 -6.20
N GLY A 6 14.18 -0.41 -5.43
CA GLY A 6 13.97 1.03 -5.35
C GLY A 6 12.74 1.48 -4.55
N ILE A 7 12.34 0.73 -3.52
CA ILE A 7 11.24 1.12 -2.61
C ILE A 7 11.55 2.48 -1.96
N GLU A 8 10.53 3.33 -1.83
CA GLU A 8 10.57 4.47 -0.93
C GLU A 8 10.50 3.98 0.52
N ILE A 9 11.56 4.27 1.30
CA ILE A 9 11.72 3.64 2.61
C ILE A 9 10.67 4.07 3.62
N LEU A 10 10.18 5.29 3.55
CA LEU A 10 9.15 5.75 4.47
C LEU A 10 7.78 5.13 4.16
N ASP A 11 7.49 4.84 2.88
CA ASP A 11 6.29 4.09 2.48
C ASP A 11 6.26 2.67 3.06
N LEU A 12 7.44 2.09 3.33
CA LEU A 12 7.59 0.79 3.95
C LEU A 12 7.62 0.89 5.48
N ALA A 13 8.60 1.61 6.01
CA ALA A 13 8.96 1.51 7.42
C ALA A 13 7.83 1.98 8.35
N ALA A 14 7.18 3.09 8.02
CA ALA A 14 6.16 3.66 8.88
C ALA A 14 4.87 2.81 8.94
N PRO A 15 4.25 2.38 7.83
CA PRO A 15 3.09 1.50 7.89
C PRO A 15 3.41 0.13 8.50
N LEU A 16 4.58 -0.42 8.21
CA LEU A 16 5.00 -1.72 8.75
C LEU A 16 5.14 -1.68 10.26
N GLU A 17 5.73 -0.62 10.80
CA GLU A 17 5.83 -0.38 12.24
C GLU A 17 4.44 -0.24 12.87
N ILE A 18 3.56 0.59 12.29
CA ILE A 18 2.19 0.81 12.76
C ILE A 18 1.41 -0.50 12.84
N PHE A 19 1.46 -1.32 11.79
CA PHE A 19 0.76 -2.60 11.75
C PHE A 19 1.33 -3.59 12.76
N THR A 20 2.64 -3.60 12.94
CA THR A 20 3.33 -4.48 13.91
C THR A 20 2.96 -4.10 15.34
N ILE A 21 2.97 -2.81 15.70
CA ILE A 21 2.57 -2.32 17.02
C ILE A 21 1.09 -2.63 17.29
N ALA A 22 0.24 -2.54 16.26
CA ALA A 22 -1.17 -2.91 16.35
C ALA A 22 -1.40 -4.42 16.58
N GLY A 23 -0.35 -5.25 16.54
CA GLY A 23 -0.43 -6.68 16.74
C GLY A 23 -0.84 -7.49 15.51
N MET A 24 -0.75 -6.90 14.31
CA MET A 24 -1.01 -7.59 13.06
C MET A 24 0.16 -8.53 12.71
N ASN A 25 -0.15 -9.67 12.10
CA ASN A 25 0.87 -10.58 11.59
C ASN A 25 1.40 -10.07 10.25
N VAL A 26 2.53 -9.35 10.26
CA VAL A 26 3.14 -8.73 9.09
C VAL A 26 4.30 -9.55 8.57
N PHE A 27 4.31 -9.80 7.25
CA PHE A 27 5.43 -10.43 6.56
C PHE A 27 5.70 -9.76 5.22
N THR A 28 6.90 -9.98 4.70
CA THR A 28 7.35 -9.39 3.44
C THR A 28 7.45 -10.42 2.33
N VAL A 29 7.10 -10.02 1.11
CA VAL A 29 7.09 -10.88 -0.08
C VAL A 29 7.87 -10.22 -1.20
N GLY A 30 8.81 -10.94 -1.80
CA GLY A 30 9.52 -10.50 -3.00
C GLY A 30 9.19 -11.37 -4.22
N ILE A 31 9.65 -10.99 -5.40
CA ILE A 31 9.59 -11.88 -6.59
C ILE A 31 10.43 -13.14 -6.34
N THR A 32 11.58 -12.95 -5.72
CA THR A 32 12.54 -14.00 -5.34
C THR A 32 12.96 -13.79 -3.88
N ASP A 33 13.76 -14.67 -3.34
CA ASP A 33 14.41 -14.56 -2.02
C ASP A 33 15.62 -13.64 -1.99
N GLN A 34 15.99 -13.05 -3.14
CA GLN A 34 17.13 -12.15 -3.23
C GLN A 34 16.81 -10.80 -2.56
N PRO A 35 17.80 -10.19 -1.89
CA PRO A 35 17.65 -8.87 -1.31
C PRO A 35 17.28 -7.83 -2.36
N VAL A 36 16.44 -6.87 -1.98
CA VAL A 36 16.13 -5.67 -2.75
C VAL A 36 16.72 -4.43 -2.07
N THR A 37 17.11 -3.44 -2.85
CA THR A 37 17.65 -2.18 -2.32
C THR A 37 16.56 -1.11 -2.39
N SER A 38 16.35 -0.40 -1.28
CA SER A 38 15.53 0.81 -1.28
C SER A 38 16.20 1.88 -2.13
N GLN A 39 15.68 3.07 -2.23
CA GLN A 39 16.26 4.15 -3.05
C GLN A 39 17.75 4.45 -2.73
N GLY A 40 18.59 3.40 -2.71
CA GLY A 40 20.04 3.47 -2.56
C GLY A 40 20.57 3.43 -1.12
N VAL A 41 19.73 3.19 -0.12
CA VAL A 41 20.13 3.30 1.30
C VAL A 41 20.13 1.97 2.03
N LEU A 42 19.03 1.23 1.99
CA LEU A 42 18.83 0.01 2.77
C LEU A 42 18.67 -1.21 1.87
N THR A 43 19.26 -2.31 2.29
CA THR A 43 19.05 -3.63 1.68
C THR A 43 18.09 -4.43 2.55
N LEU A 44 17.06 -4.99 1.94
CA LEU A 44 15.96 -5.70 2.58
C LEU A 44 15.82 -7.10 1.96
N THR A 45 15.76 -8.12 2.79
CA THR A 45 15.51 -9.50 2.34
C THR A 45 14.05 -9.85 2.59
N PRO A 46 13.28 -10.26 1.56
CA PRO A 46 11.90 -10.71 1.76
C PRO A 46 11.83 -11.97 2.62
N THR A 47 10.79 -12.10 3.43
CA THR A 47 10.55 -13.32 4.22
C THR A 47 10.05 -14.47 3.33
N TYR A 48 9.26 -14.13 2.31
CA TYR A 48 8.67 -15.09 1.36
C TYR A 48 8.84 -14.59 -0.07
N THR A 49 8.62 -15.50 -1.01
CA THR A 49 8.52 -15.17 -2.45
C THR A 49 7.05 -15.22 -2.90
N ILE A 50 6.74 -14.67 -4.07
CA ILE A 50 5.41 -14.80 -4.69
C ILE A 50 4.98 -16.27 -4.93
N GLU A 51 5.93 -17.22 -4.88
CA GLU A 51 5.66 -18.64 -5.09
C GLU A 51 5.25 -19.34 -3.79
N ASN A 52 5.77 -18.90 -2.64
CA ASN A 52 5.57 -19.59 -1.35
C ASN A 52 4.96 -18.71 -0.25
N ALA A 53 4.56 -17.48 -0.55
CA ALA A 53 3.91 -16.61 0.40
C ALA A 53 2.60 -17.23 0.92
N PRO A 54 2.38 -17.21 2.25
CA PRO A 54 1.10 -17.63 2.80
C PRO A 54 -0.02 -16.70 2.33
N LYS A 55 -1.27 -17.15 2.46
CA LYS A 55 -2.44 -16.31 2.25
C LYS A 55 -2.37 -15.08 3.16
N ALA A 56 -2.74 -13.94 2.63
CA ALA A 56 -2.83 -12.68 3.36
C ALA A 56 -4.22 -12.05 3.14
N ASP A 57 -4.83 -11.57 4.22
CA ASP A 57 -6.09 -10.84 4.15
C ASP A 57 -5.88 -9.49 3.49
N ILE A 58 -4.69 -8.90 3.69
CA ILE A 58 -4.32 -7.58 3.20
C ILE A 58 -2.98 -7.64 2.49
N VAL A 59 -2.91 -7.05 1.28
CA VAL A 59 -1.68 -6.97 0.51
C VAL A 59 -1.33 -5.51 0.24
N VAL A 60 -0.10 -5.11 0.63
CA VAL A 60 0.37 -3.72 0.53
C VAL A 60 1.43 -3.58 -0.56
N PHE A 61 1.21 -2.65 -1.49
CA PHE A 61 2.15 -2.24 -2.54
C PHE A 61 2.70 -0.84 -2.25
N LEU A 62 4.00 -0.69 -2.37
CA LEU A 62 4.76 0.49 -1.95
C LEU A 62 5.23 1.31 -3.15
N GLY A 63 5.55 2.57 -2.90
CA GLY A 63 6.08 3.48 -3.91
C GLY A 63 7.60 3.43 -4.08
N GLY A 64 8.16 4.55 -4.52
CA GLY A 64 9.51 4.64 -5.05
C GLY A 64 9.53 4.27 -6.54
N ASN A 65 10.29 3.26 -6.95
CA ASN A 65 10.29 2.73 -8.33
C ASN A 65 9.06 1.85 -8.65
N GLY A 66 7.98 1.93 -7.87
CA GLY A 66 6.79 1.09 -7.99
C GLY A 66 6.18 1.08 -9.40
N ARG A 67 6.16 2.24 -10.09
CA ARG A 67 5.69 2.31 -11.48
C ARG A 67 6.46 1.40 -12.42
N ARG A 68 7.80 1.40 -12.34
CA ARG A 68 8.66 0.54 -13.18
C ARG A 68 8.55 -0.93 -12.77
N ALA A 69 8.51 -1.18 -11.45
CA ALA A 69 8.41 -2.55 -10.93
C ALA A 69 7.07 -3.20 -11.31
N SER A 70 5.97 -2.43 -11.39
CA SER A 70 4.64 -2.93 -11.75
C SER A 70 4.53 -3.46 -13.19
N GLU A 71 5.45 -3.09 -14.09
CA GLU A 71 5.48 -3.57 -15.48
C GLU A 71 5.93 -5.05 -15.60
N ASN A 72 6.36 -5.66 -14.48
CA ASN A 72 6.76 -7.06 -14.46
C ASN A 72 5.55 -7.99 -14.47
N ALA A 73 5.37 -8.75 -15.54
CA ALA A 73 4.25 -9.67 -15.73
C ALA A 73 4.09 -10.70 -14.59
N LYS A 74 5.19 -11.18 -13.99
CA LYS A 74 5.13 -12.14 -12.87
C LYS A 74 4.40 -11.55 -11.66
N ILE A 75 4.59 -10.25 -11.40
CA ILE A 75 3.91 -9.56 -10.30
C ILE A 75 2.42 -9.41 -10.62
N THR A 76 2.10 -8.96 -11.83
CA THR A 76 0.72 -8.80 -12.29
C THR A 76 -0.06 -10.12 -12.24
N ASP A 77 0.55 -11.20 -12.70
CA ASP A 77 -0.05 -12.55 -12.68
C ASP A 77 -0.25 -13.04 -11.24
N TRP A 78 0.73 -12.80 -10.36
CA TRP A 78 0.59 -13.12 -8.95
C TRP A 78 -0.54 -12.33 -8.28
N ILE A 79 -0.65 -11.02 -8.52
CA ILE A 79 -1.74 -10.18 -7.99
C ILE A 79 -3.09 -10.72 -8.44
N LYS A 80 -3.26 -11.04 -9.73
CA LYS A 80 -4.50 -11.62 -10.26
C LYS A 80 -4.84 -12.96 -9.62
N LYS A 81 -3.82 -13.79 -9.37
CA LYS A 81 -3.98 -15.10 -8.75
C LYS A 81 -4.50 -14.99 -7.32
N ILE A 82 -3.97 -14.05 -6.53
CA ILE A 82 -4.35 -13.90 -5.12
C ILE A 82 -5.61 -13.05 -4.91
N SER A 83 -6.03 -12.25 -5.90
CA SER A 83 -7.11 -11.29 -5.75
C SER A 83 -8.46 -11.87 -5.30
N PRO A 84 -8.86 -13.11 -5.67
CA PRO A 84 -10.11 -13.68 -5.16
C PRO A 84 -10.10 -14.02 -3.66
N GLU A 85 -8.92 -14.08 -3.05
CA GLU A 85 -8.73 -14.49 -1.65
C GLU A 85 -8.22 -13.35 -0.76
N THR A 86 -7.94 -12.18 -1.33
CA THR A 86 -7.44 -11.00 -0.61
C THR A 86 -8.61 -10.08 -0.30
N GLU A 87 -8.80 -9.76 0.97
CA GLU A 87 -9.91 -8.90 1.43
C GLU A 87 -9.69 -7.44 1.03
N GLN A 88 -8.44 -6.94 1.14
CA GLN A 88 -8.12 -5.58 0.77
C GLN A 88 -6.71 -5.44 0.18
N PHE A 89 -6.63 -4.73 -0.94
CA PHE A 89 -5.37 -4.25 -1.50
C PHE A 89 -5.09 -2.82 -1.06
N VAL A 90 -3.91 -2.60 -0.54
CA VAL A 90 -3.43 -1.30 -0.09
C VAL A 90 -2.32 -0.83 -1.03
N SER A 91 -2.44 0.38 -1.53
CA SER A 91 -1.37 1.01 -2.30
C SER A 91 -0.91 2.29 -1.62
N ILE A 92 0.38 2.46 -1.48
CA ILE A 92 1.02 3.66 -0.94
C ILE A 92 1.83 4.30 -2.05
N CYS A 93 1.67 5.60 -2.25
CA CYS A 93 2.44 6.34 -3.24
C CYS A 93 2.26 5.77 -4.66
N THR A 94 3.35 5.52 -5.39
CA THR A 94 3.33 4.89 -6.72
C THR A 94 3.04 3.38 -6.68
N GLY A 95 2.77 2.81 -5.51
CA GLY A 95 2.23 1.46 -5.37
C GLY A 95 0.90 1.23 -6.09
N ALA A 96 0.13 2.30 -6.34
CA ALA A 96 -1.11 2.24 -7.13
C ALA A 96 -0.93 1.68 -8.56
N PHE A 97 0.28 1.78 -9.12
CA PHE A 97 0.55 1.23 -10.45
C PHE A 97 0.52 -0.30 -10.51
N PHE A 98 0.83 -1.00 -9.42
CA PHE A 98 0.68 -2.47 -9.35
C PHE A 98 -0.79 -2.88 -9.52
N LEU A 99 -1.68 -2.15 -8.87
CA LEU A 99 -3.12 -2.40 -8.95
C LEU A 99 -3.68 -2.00 -10.33
N ALA A 100 -3.18 -0.91 -10.91
CA ALA A 100 -3.52 -0.48 -12.27
C ALA A 100 -3.13 -1.53 -13.32
N GLU A 101 -1.89 -2.03 -13.28
CA GLU A 101 -1.41 -3.07 -14.22
C GLU A 101 -2.20 -4.38 -14.08
N SER A 102 -2.70 -4.67 -12.89
CA SER A 102 -3.49 -5.87 -12.62
C SER A 102 -4.97 -5.72 -12.95
N GLY A 103 -5.42 -4.52 -13.38
CA GLY A 103 -6.82 -4.23 -13.70
C GLY A 103 -7.74 -4.08 -12.48
N LEU A 104 -7.18 -4.00 -11.28
CA LEU A 104 -7.97 -3.93 -10.04
C LEU A 104 -8.55 -2.54 -9.75
N LEU A 105 -8.17 -1.53 -10.54
CA LEU A 105 -8.66 -0.16 -10.35
C LEU A 105 -9.90 0.17 -11.19
N ASP A 106 -10.41 -0.76 -12.00
CA ASP A 106 -11.62 -0.52 -12.80
C ASP A 106 -12.82 -0.19 -11.92
N GLY A 107 -13.46 0.94 -12.21
CA GLY A 107 -14.60 1.47 -11.46
C GLY A 107 -14.26 2.01 -10.07
N LYS A 108 -12.98 2.09 -9.71
CA LYS A 108 -12.53 2.53 -8.40
C LYS A 108 -12.18 4.01 -8.34
N THR A 109 -12.29 4.57 -7.14
CA THR A 109 -11.76 5.89 -6.80
C THR A 109 -10.49 5.70 -5.98
N VAL A 110 -9.39 6.31 -6.41
CA VAL A 110 -8.07 6.11 -5.81
C VAL A 110 -7.27 7.41 -5.77
N THR A 111 -6.20 7.42 -5.01
CA THR A 111 -5.16 8.44 -5.06
C THR A 111 -3.78 7.80 -5.25
N THR A 112 -2.77 8.61 -5.48
CA THR A 112 -1.36 8.19 -5.61
C THR A 112 -0.46 9.37 -5.26
N PHE A 113 0.86 9.18 -5.33
CA PHE A 113 1.82 10.28 -5.19
C PHE A 113 1.49 11.43 -6.14
N HIS A 114 1.54 12.67 -5.64
CA HIS A 114 1.03 13.85 -6.36
C HIS A 114 1.61 14.00 -7.78
N ASP A 115 2.93 13.81 -7.97
CA ASP A 115 3.56 13.89 -9.28
C ASP A 115 3.19 12.73 -10.21
N ALA A 116 2.67 11.63 -9.68
CA ALA A 116 2.28 10.45 -10.43
C ALA A 116 0.78 10.45 -10.84
N VAL A 117 -0.02 11.37 -10.30
CA VAL A 117 -1.45 11.47 -10.62
C VAL A 117 -1.72 11.59 -12.14
N PRO A 118 -1.04 12.46 -12.90
CA PRO A 118 -1.29 12.55 -14.34
C PRO A 118 -0.94 11.26 -15.10
N GLN A 119 0.08 10.53 -14.65
CA GLN A 119 0.51 9.27 -15.26
C GLN A 119 -0.48 8.15 -14.93
N LEU A 120 -0.96 8.06 -13.68
CA LEU A 120 -1.96 7.07 -13.30
C LEU A 120 -3.29 7.32 -14.04
N ARG A 121 -3.75 8.57 -14.16
CA ARG A 121 -4.94 8.94 -14.96
C ARG A 121 -4.84 8.49 -16.42
N LYS A 122 -3.67 8.55 -17.03
CA LYS A 122 -3.44 8.04 -18.39
C LYS A 122 -3.46 6.52 -18.47
N LYS A 123 -3.08 5.85 -17.38
CA LYS A 123 -2.97 4.40 -17.31
C LYS A 123 -4.34 3.73 -17.13
N VAL A 124 -5.21 4.33 -16.32
CA VAL A 124 -6.53 3.78 -15.98
C VAL A 124 -7.62 4.57 -16.69
N SER A 125 -8.37 3.91 -17.56
CA SER A 125 -9.46 4.57 -18.35
C SER A 125 -10.80 4.60 -17.63
N ASN A 126 -11.00 3.72 -16.65
CA ASN A 126 -12.25 3.53 -15.93
C ASN A 126 -12.06 3.62 -14.40
N ALA A 127 -11.20 4.52 -13.96
CA ALA A 127 -11.00 4.82 -12.54
C ALA A 127 -11.00 6.33 -12.32
N THR A 128 -11.45 6.76 -11.15
CA THR A 128 -11.33 8.16 -10.71
C THR A 128 -10.04 8.32 -9.90
N VAL A 129 -9.08 9.07 -10.42
CA VAL A 129 -7.82 9.34 -9.71
C VAL A 129 -7.86 10.75 -9.12
N LEU A 130 -7.90 10.83 -7.79
CA LEU A 130 -7.94 12.08 -7.05
C LEU A 130 -6.53 12.65 -6.82
N ASP A 131 -6.42 13.96 -6.85
CA ASP A 131 -5.29 14.73 -6.35
C ASP A 131 -5.65 15.40 -5.00
N ASN A 132 -4.66 15.91 -4.30
CA ASN A 132 -4.85 16.62 -3.01
C ASN A 132 -5.65 15.83 -1.94
N THR A 133 -5.62 14.51 -2.03
CA THR A 133 -6.31 13.60 -1.09
C THR A 133 -5.28 12.69 -0.45
N ARG A 134 -5.23 12.65 0.88
CA ARG A 134 -4.20 11.88 1.58
C ARG A 134 -4.41 10.38 1.45
N PHE A 135 -5.67 9.91 1.58
CA PHE A 135 -6.02 8.51 1.32
C PHE A 135 -7.46 8.38 0.81
N VAL A 136 -7.72 7.27 0.16
CA VAL A 136 -9.08 6.89 -0.31
C VAL A 136 -9.33 5.46 0.09
N ASP A 137 -10.45 5.23 0.79
CA ASP A 137 -10.99 3.89 1.05
C ASP A 137 -12.15 3.62 0.09
N ASP A 138 -11.91 2.80 -0.90
CA ASP A 138 -12.92 2.32 -1.86
C ASP A 138 -13.16 0.81 -1.67
N GLY A 139 -13.48 0.40 -0.44
CA GLY A 139 -13.82 -0.97 -0.09
C GLY A 139 -12.65 -1.93 -0.22
N THR A 140 -12.60 -2.71 -1.30
CA THR A 140 -11.50 -3.68 -1.55
C THR A 140 -10.18 -3.01 -1.95
N ILE A 141 -10.20 -1.75 -2.36
CA ILE A 141 -9.01 -0.98 -2.70
C ILE A 141 -8.87 0.17 -1.70
N PHE A 142 -7.71 0.25 -1.07
CA PHE A 142 -7.29 1.37 -0.27
C PHE A 142 -6.04 1.99 -0.87
N SER A 143 -6.03 3.30 -1.05
CA SER A 143 -4.89 3.99 -1.66
C SER A 143 -4.49 5.21 -0.86
N THR A 144 -3.20 5.47 -0.73
CA THR A 144 -2.69 6.71 -0.13
C THR A 144 -1.86 7.51 -1.14
N ALA A 145 -1.78 8.81 -0.92
CA ALA A 145 -0.71 9.64 -1.49
C ALA A 145 0.66 9.12 -1.03
N GLY A 146 1.73 9.87 -1.20
CA GLY A 146 3.06 9.36 -0.90
C GLY A 146 3.60 9.74 0.48
N VAL A 147 4.62 9.02 0.88
CA VAL A 147 5.51 9.30 2.00
C VAL A 147 4.72 9.42 3.33
N SER A 148 4.52 10.64 3.85
CA SER A 148 3.81 10.83 5.12
C SER A 148 2.33 10.44 5.11
N ALA A 149 1.68 10.44 3.94
CA ALA A 149 0.28 10.02 3.82
C ALA A 149 0.10 8.52 4.09
N GLY A 150 1.14 7.71 3.90
CA GLY A 150 1.16 6.30 4.28
C GLY A 150 0.98 6.09 5.79
N ILE A 151 1.46 7.01 6.62
CA ILE A 151 1.28 6.99 8.08
C ILE A 151 -0.20 7.16 8.43
N ASP A 152 -0.84 8.20 7.89
CA ASP A 152 -2.27 8.48 8.17
C ASP A 152 -3.16 7.35 7.67
N GLY A 153 -2.86 6.82 6.48
CA GLY A 153 -3.57 5.68 5.91
C GLY A 153 -3.42 4.41 6.75
N ALA A 154 -2.22 4.11 7.25
CA ALA A 154 -1.97 2.95 8.09
C ALA A 154 -2.73 3.06 9.43
N LEU A 155 -2.72 4.24 10.07
CA LEU A 155 -3.48 4.49 11.30
C LEU A 155 -4.99 4.36 11.08
N TYR A 156 -5.51 4.89 9.95
CA TYR A 156 -6.91 4.70 9.58
C TYR A 156 -7.25 3.20 9.42
N LEU A 157 -6.42 2.44 8.75
CA LEU A 157 -6.63 1.00 8.56
C LEU A 157 -6.58 0.25 9.89
N VAL A 158 -5.67 0.59 10.81
CA VAL A 158 -5.67 0.03 12.17
C VAL A 158 -6.98 0.37 12.89
N GLU A 159 -7.45 1.61 12.84
CA GLU A 159 -8.74 1.98 13.44
C GLU A 159 -9.90 1.18 12.82
N LYS A 160 -9.91 1.03 11.49
CA LYS A 160 -10.94 0.32 10.75
C LYS A 160 -11.02 -1.17 11.12
N TRP A 161 -9.86 -1.84 11.26
CA TRP A 161 -9.81 -3.30 11.44
C TRP A 161 -9.70 -3.73 12.89
N MET A 162 -8.98 -2.96 13.70
CA MET A 162 -8.66 -3.30 15.08
C MET A 162 -9.41 -2.45 16.10
N GLY A 163 -10.06 -1.38 15.65
CA GLY A 163 -10.84 -0.46 16.49
C GLY A 163 -10.06 0.72 17.03
N LYS A 164 -10.81 1.70 17.54
CA LYS A 164 -10.27 2.99 17.99
C LYS A 164 -9.25 2.88 19.12
N ASP A 165 -9.47 1.96 20.05
CA ASP A 165 -8.61 1.80 21.22
C ASP A 165 -7.20 1.33 20.80
N VAL A 166 -7.12 0.40 19.83
CA VAL A 166 -5.83 -0.05 19.29
C VAL A 166 -5.14 1.07 18.51
N ALA A 167 -5.88 1.80 17.68
CA ALA A 167 -5.31 2.94 16.96
C ALA A 167 -4.79 4.02 17.93
N GLN A 168 -5.48 4.27 19.04
CA GLN A 168 -5.04 5.20 20.07
C GLN A 168 -3.75 4.72 20.76
N GLN A 169 -3.63 3.44 21.07
CA GLN A 169 -2.38 2.85 21.63
C GLN A 169 -1.20 3.00 20.65
N VAL A 170 -1.44 2.79 19.35
CA VAL A 170 -0.41 2.99 18.32
C VAL A 170 0.03 4.46 18.26
N LEU A 171 -0.90 5.40 18.31
CA LEU A 171 -0.60 6.83 18.34
C LEU A 171 0.24 7.22 19.56
N GLU A 172 -0.09 6.72 20.74
CA GLU A 172 0.67 6.97 21.96
C GLU A 172 2.07 6.39 21.89
N TYR A 173 2.20 5.15 21.39
CA TYR A 173 3.50 4.50 21.25
C TYR A 173 4.41 5.22 20.25
N THR A 174 3.85 5.64 19.11
CA THR A 174 4.59 6.31 18.04
C THR A 174 4.82 7.81 18.29
N GLU A 175 4.22 8.37 19.35
CA GLU A 175 4.21 9.82 19.64
C GLU A 175 3.74 10.68 18.45
N TYR A 176 2.93 10.09 17.53
CA TYR A 176 2.45 10.77 16.33
C TYR A 176 1.19 11.57 16.61
N GLN A 177 1.35 12.83 16.96
CA GLN A 177 0.26 13.73 17.41
C GLN A 177 -0.47 14.46 16.28
N CYS A 178 0.00 14.33 15.04
CA CYS A 178 -0.51 15.09 13.89
C CYS A 178 -1.50 14.31 13.02
N TRP A 179 -2.05 13.19 13.51
CA TRP A 179 -2.98 12.39 12.73
C TRP A 179 -4.32 13.10 12.58
N ASP A 180 -4.69 13.39 11.32
CA ASP A 180 -6.00 13.91 10.95
C ASP A 180 -6.85 12.78 10.34
N ARG A 181 -7.84 12.31 11.11
CA ARG A 181 -8.77 11.25 10.71
C ARG A 181 -9.60 11.60 9.49
N ASP A 182 -9.86 12.88 9.29
CA ASP A 182 -10.74 13.39 8.23
C ASP A 182 -9.97 13.78 6.96
N SER A 183 -8.66 13.52 6.92
CA SER A 183 -7.80 13.85 5.78
C SER A 183 -7.97 12.95 4.55
N GLY A 184 -8.81 11.91 4.65
CA GLY A 184 -9.10 10.95 3.57
C GLY A 184 -10.53 10.99 3.09
N LEU A 185 -10.78 10.32 1.96
CA LEU A 185 -12.11 10.06 1.41
C LEU A 185 -12.50 8.60 1.67
N ILE A 186 -13.65 8.40 2.31
CA ILE A 186 -14.21 7.07 2.58
C ILE A 186 -15.50 6.94 1.78
N LEU A 187 -15.52 5.99 0.84
CA LEU A 187 -16.70 5.70 0.02
C LEU A 187 -17.53 4.62 0.71
N LYS A 188 -18.84 4.86 0.76
CA LYS A 188 -19.82 3.89 1.28
C LYS A 188 -20.35 3.07 0.10
N HIS A 189 -20.16 1.79 0.14
CA HIS A 189 -20.69 0.82 -0.82
C HIS A 189 -21.91 0.08 -0.29
#